data_49fed24a795231ba5bcd5986231932b8
#
_entry.id   49fed24a795231ba5bcd5986231932b8
#
_cell.length_a   1.000
_cell.length_b   1.000
_cell.length_c   1.000
_cell.angle_alpha   90.00
_cell.angle_beta   90.00
_cell.angle_gamma   90.00
#
_symmetry.space_group_name_H-M   'P 1'
#
loop_
_entity.id
_entity.type
_entity.pdbx_description
1 polymer ?
#
loop_
_entity_poly.entity_id
_entity_poly.type
_entity_poly.pdbx_seq_one_letter_code
_entity_poly.pdbx_strand_id
1 'polypeptide(L)'
;MMTIPIQSISRLLPQTQCRECGYEGCLPYARALSAGEAPVNLCAPGGETVMKDLADLLGKPYLAPAKTQIKAVALIDESACIGCTACIRACPVDAIMGASKLMHTVISDECTGCGLCVTPCPVDCIDMVPVSQPFLPSARRFSTSAEPRFAAAEHAQSRFERHTARKQRDDAERKALLAQREAAVKAKQAAQAQAQIAA
;
A
#
# COMPACT_ATOMS: atom_id res chain seq x y z
N MET A 1 -0.42 23.11 24.32
CA MET A 1 0.49 22.27 23.50
C MET A 1 0.11 22.48 22.05
N MET A 2 1.02 22.94 21.19
CA MET A 2 0.75 23.05 19.75
C MET A 2 0.70 21.63 19.17
N THR A 3 -0.46 21.24 18.66
CA THR A 3 -0.62 19.94 17.98
C THR A 3 0.10 20.00 16.64
N ILE A 4 1.10 19.15 16.47
CA ILE A 4 1.85 19.04 15.21
C ILE A 4 0.93 18.43 14.14
N PRO A 5 0.80 19.05 12.96
CA PRO A 5 -0.07 18.53 11.90
C PRO A 5 0.36 17.12 11.46
N ILE A 6 -0.61 16.22 11.34
CA ILE A 6 -0.38 14.82 10.93
C ILE A 6 0.36 14.76 9.59
N GLN A 7 0.07 15.68 8.66
CA GLN A 7 0.73 15.78 7.36
C GLN A 7 2.23 16.06 7.47
N SER A 8 2.66 16.88 8.45
CA SER A 8 4.08 17.15 8.70
C SER A 8 4.81 15.89 9.15
N ILE A 9 4.19 15.09 10.00
CA ILE A 9 4.72 13.78 10.44
C ILE A 9 4.73 12.79 9.26
N SER A 10 3.63 12.71 8.52
CA SER A 10 3.49 11.78 7.41
C SER A 10 4.53 12.01 6.30
N ARG A 11 4.89 13.26 6.02
CA ARG A 11 5.90 13.61 5.01
C ARG A 11 7.31 13.11 5.33
N LEU A 12 7.62 12.91 6.62
CA LEU A 12 8.92 12.36 7.03
C LEU A 12 9.01 10.85 6.79
N LEU A 13 7.88 10.16 6.66
CA LEU A 13 7.81 8.71 6.46
C LEU A 13 8.08 8.33 4.99
N PRO A 14 8.71 7.18 4.73
CA PRO A 14 9.11 6.76 3.38
C PRO A 14 7.94 6.33 2.48
N GLN A 15 6.73 6.30 2.97
CA GLN A 15 5.48 5.97 2.25
C GLN A 15 5.47 4.57 1.57
N THR A 16 6.26 3.64 2.11
CA THR A 16 6.33 2.26 1.59
C THR A 16 5.08 1.45 1.86
N GLN A 17 4.23 1.86 2.80
CA GLN A 17 2.99 1.18 3.21
C GLN A 17 3.19 -0.29 3.65
N CYS A 18 4.39 -0.63 4.17
CA CYS A 18 4.82 -2.00 4.47
C CYS A 18 4.18 -2.64 5.70
N ARG A 19 3.57 -1.85 6.60
CA ARG A 19 2.97 -2.29 7.87
C ARG A 19 3.95 -2.88 8.90
N GLU A 20 5.26 -2.82 8.66
CA GLU A 20 6.29 -3.34 9.56
C GLU A 20 6.29 -2.67 10.95
N CYS A 21 5.78 -1.44 11.03
CA CYS A 21 5.58 -0.71 12.29
C CYS A 21 4.36 -1.20 13.11
N GLY A 22 3.58 -2.18 12.62
CA GLY A 22 2.36 -2.67 13.25
C GLY A 22 1.10 -1.84 12.95
N TYR A 23 1.21 -0.77 12.17
CA TYR A 23 0.08 0.06 11.73
C TYR A 23 -0.31 -0.29 10.29
N GLU A 24 -1.57 -0.04 9.92
CA GLU A 24 -2.13 -0.36 8.59
C GLU A 24 -1.55 0.49 7.44
N GLY A 25 -0.52 1.30 7.71
CA GLY A 25 0.19 2.13 6.74
C GLY A 25 0.85 3.34 7.37
N CYS A 26 1.46 4.19 6.56
CA CYS A 26 2.23 5.34 7.03
C CYS A 26 1.34 6.41 7.69
N LEU A 27 0.15 6.69 7.14
CA LEU A 27 -0.76 7.68 7.72
C LEU A 27 -1.33 7.27 9.09
N PRO A 28 -1.79 6.02 9.33
CA PRO A 28 -2.16 5.55 10.67
C PRO A 28 -1.02 5.68 11.69
N TYR A 29 0.21 5.35 11.30
CA TYR A 29 1.37 5.54 12.18
C TYR A 29 1.61 7.03 12.48
N ALA A 30 1.52 7.92 11.47
CA ALA A 30 1.64 9.36 11.68
C ALA A 30 0.56 9.91 12.63
N ARG A 31 -0.67 9.38 12.59
CA ARG A 31 -1.75 9.74 13.53
C ARG A 31 -1.42 9.31 14.95
N ALA A 32 -0.96 8.09 15.15
CA ALA A 32 -0.57 7.58 16.46
C ALA A 32 0.62 8.37 17.05
N LEU A 33 1.59 8.77 16.21
CA LEU A 33 2.68 9.66 16.62
C LEU A 33 2.16 11.04 17.05
N SER A 34 1.24 11.65 16.30
CA SER A 34 0.62 12.93 16.63
C SER A 34 -0.17 12.88 17.93
N ALA A 35 -0.83 11.74 18.21
CA ALA A 35 -1.56 11.50 19.45
C ALA A 35 -0.65 11.14 20.65
N GLY A 36 0.65 10.91 20.41
CA GLY A 36 1.58 10.45 21.43
C GLY A 36 1.42 8.99 21.85
N GLU A 37 0.70 8.18 21.07
CA GLU A 37 0.39 6.78 21.32
C GLU A 37 1.46 5.81 20.76
N ALA A 38 2.37 6.31 19.92
CA ALA A 38 3.42 5.50 19.31
C ALA A 38 4.83 6.07 19.58
N PRO A 39 5.84 5.22 19.73
CA PRO A 39 7.23 5.65 19.77
C PRO A 39 7.74 6.00 18.35
N VAL A 40 8.78 6.85 18.27
CA VAL A 40 9.32 7.40 17.01
C VAL A 40 10.13 6.41 16.18
N ASN A 41 10.47 5.24 16.72
CA ASN A 41 11.47 4.31 16.18
C ASN A 41 10.92 3.06 15.50
N LEU A 42 9.61 3.00 15.19
CA LEU A 42 8.99 1.79 14.62
C LEU A 42 9.15 1.66 13.10
N CYS A 43 9.51 2.74 12.38
CA CYS A 43 9.61 2.72 10.92
C CYS A 43 10.85 1.98 10.44
N ALA A 44 10.75 0.69 10.09
CA ALA A 44 11.87 -0.12 9.62
C ALA A 44 12.49 0.41 8.30
N PRO A 45 11.71 0.73 7.23
CA PRO A 45 12.29 1.28 5.99
C PRO A 45 12.93 2.66 6.16
N GLY A 46 12.44 3.45 7.11
CA GLY A 46 12.96 4.79 7.41
C GLY A 46 14.27 4.78 8.19
N GLY A 47 14.47 3.74 9.00
CA GLY A 47 15.67 3.56 9.80
C GLY A 47 15.96 4.73 10.74
N GLU A 48 17.24 4.95 11.02
CA GLU A 48 17.71 5.97 11.94
C GLU A 48 17.39 7.40 11.48
N THR A 49 17.47 7.67 10.18
CA THR A 49 17.20 9.01 9.62
C THR A 49 15.77 9.47 9.91
N VAL A 50 14.79 8.63 9.61
CA VAL A 50 13.37 8.96 9.85
C VAL A 50 13.08 9.03 11.34
N MET A 51 13.70 8.16 12.15
CA MET A 51 13.58 8.21 13.61
C MET A 51 14.07 9.56 14.17
N LYS A 52 15.23 10.04 13.73
CA LYS A 52 15.78 11.34 14.15
C LYS A 52 14.86 12.50 13.76
N ASP A 53 14.43 12.54 12.49
CA ASP A 53 13.52 13.59 12.02
C ASP A 53 12.18 13.61 12.79
N LEU A 54 11.64 12.43 13.12
CA LEU A 54 10.42 12.33 13.92
C LEU A 54 10.65 12.76 15.36
N ALA A 55 11.79 12.39 15.95
CA ALA A 55 12.15 12.78 17.32
C ALA A 55 12.34 14.30 17.41
N ASP A 56 13.05 14.90 16.46
CA ASP A 56 13.25 16.37 16.40
C ASP A 56 11.91 17.11 16.23
N LEU A 57 11.08 16.66 15.28
CA LEU A 57 9.78 17.30 15.04
C LEU A 57 8.85 17.21 16.24
N LEU A 58 8.87 16.08 16.97
CA LEU A 58 7.95 15.80 18.08
C LEU A 58 8.52 16.17 19.45
N GLY A 59 9.77 16.64 19.52
CA GLY A 59 10.46 16.91 20.79
C GLY A 59 10.59 15.65 21.67
N LYS A 60 10.84 14.50 21.04
CA LYS A 60 11.01 13.21 21.71
C LYS A 60 12.48 12.78 21.77
N PRO A 61 12.86 11.93 22.72
CA PRO A 61 14.23 11.40 22.77
C PRO A 61 14.51 10.51 21.55
N TYR A 62 15.78 10.48 21.14
CA TYR A 62 16.27 9.54 20.14
C TYR A 62 16.24 8.12 20.69
N LEU A 63 15.69 7.20 19.91
CA LEU A 63 15.61 5.77 20.22
C LEU A 63 16.27 4.99 19.09
N ALA A 64 16.98 3.90 19.41
CA ALA A 64 17.47 3.00 18.37
C ALA A 64 16.27 2.46 17.55
N PRO A 65 16.39 2.32 16.21
CA PRO A 65 15.35 1.70 15.41
C PRO A 65 14.95 0.34 15.97
N ALA A 66 13.64 0.11 16.14
CA ALA A 66 13.12 -1.16 16.67
C ALA A 66 13.36 -2.33 15.71
N LYS A 67 13.40 -2.01 14.41
CA LYS A 67 13.75 -2.95 13.33
C LYS A 67 14.56 -2.23 12.27
N THR A 68 15.43 -2.96 11.60
CA THR A 68 16.16 -2.51 10.40
C THR A 68 15.73 -3.34 9.20
N GLN A 69 15.61 -2.71 8.04
CA GLN A 69 15.23 -3.39 6.79
C GLN A 69 16.29 -3.13 5.73
N ILE A 70 16.76 -4.21 5.10
CA ILE A 70 17.58 -4.11 3.88
C ILE A 70 16.67 -3.65 2.75
N LYS A 71 17.11 -2.65 1.98
CA LYS A 71 16.35 -2.19 0.82
C LYS A 71 16.38 -3.26 -0.26
N ALA A 72 15.19 -3.71 -0.65
CA ALA A 72 15.02 -4.77 -1.64
C ALA A 72 13.78 -4.49 -2.50
N VAL A 73 13.78 -4.96 -3.72
CA VAL A 73 12.62 -4.95 -4.62
C VAL A 73 12.13 -6.38 -4.85
N ALA A 74 10.85 -6.53 -5.06
CA ALA A 74 10.29 -7.83 -5.38
C ALA A 74 10.72 -8.27 -6.79
N LEU A 75 11.03 -9.54 -6.94
CA LEU A 75 11.29 -10.23 -8.20
C LEU A 75 10.36 -11.43 -8.29
N ILE A 76 9.67 -11.59 -9.41
CA ILE A 76 8.79 -12.73 -9.66
C ILE A 76 9.52 -13.70 -10.61
N ASP A 77 9.62 -14.96 -10.23
CA ASP A 77 9.97 -16.02 -11.18
C ASP A 77 8.77 -16.25 -12.10
N GLU A 78 8.89 -15.68 -13.31
CA GLU A 78 7.82 -15.73 -14.31
C GLU A 78 7.54 -17.16 -14.79
N SER A 79 8.53 -18.05 -14.73
CA SER A 79 8.39 -19.45 -15.13
C SER A 79 7.55 -20.27 -14.14
N ALA A 80 7.62 -19.93 -12.85
CA ALA A 80 6.84 -20.56 -11.79
C ALA A 80 5.49 -19.85 -11.55
N CYS A 81 5.27 -18.67 -12.14
CA CYS A 81 4.08 -17.87 -11.90
C CYS A 81 2.84 -18.47 -12.56
N ILE A 82 1.81 -18.77 -11.75
CA ILE A 82 0.54 -19.37 -12.22
C ILE A 82 -0.56 -18.34 -12.58
N GLY A 83 -0.26 -17.05 -12.52
CA GLY A 83 -1.23 -16.00 -12.88
C GLY A 83 -2.42 -15.84 -11.91
N CYS A 84 -2.24 -16.11 -10.61
CA CYS A 84 -3.32 -16.09 -9.61
C CYS A 84 -3.78 -14.67 -9.20
N THR A 85 -3.06 -13.62 -9.58
CA THR A 85 -3.29 -12.20 -9.26
C THR A 85 -3.22 -11.81 -7.77
N ALA A 86 -2.82 -12.71 -6.89
CA ALA A 86 -2.73 -12.42 -5.44
C ALA A 86 -1.74 -11.28 -5.14
N CYS A 87 -0.57 -11.30 -5.77
CA CYS A 87 0.46 -10.26 -5.63
C CYS A 87 0.01 -8.89 -6.16
N ILE A 88 -0.74 -8.85 -7.27
CA ILE A 88 -1.31 -7.59 -7.81
C ILE A 88 -2.27 -6.97 -6.80
N ARG A 89 -3.15 -7.79 -6.20
CA ARG A 89 -4.11 -7.31 -5.18
C ARG A 89 -3.43 -6.85 -3.89
N ALA A 90 -2.28 -7.42 -3.56
CA ALA A 90 -1.52 -7.09 -2.36
C ALA A 90 -0.64 -5.83 -2.54
N CYS A 91 -0.29 -5.47 -3.77
CA CYS A 91 0.61 -4.36 -4.03
C CYS A 91 -0.07 -3.01 -3.76
N PRO A 92 0.42 -2.20 -2.79
CA PRO A 92 -0.23 -0.95 -2.43
C PRO A 92 0.01 0.19 -3.43
N VAL A 93 0.95 0.01 -4.38
CA VAL A 93 1.38 1.05 -5.31
C VAL A 93 1.28 0.63 -6.78
N ASP A 94 0.60 -0.47 -7.09
CA ASP A 94 0.44 -1.00 -8.45
C ASP A 94 1.77 -1.26 -9.19
N ALA A 95 2.79 -1.68 -8.46
CA ALA A 95 4.10 -1.98 -9.05
C ALA A 95 4.17 -3.37 -9.71
N ILE A 96 3.08 -4.11 -9.81
CA ILE A 96 3.04 -5.45 -10.41
C ILE A 96 2.06 -5.46 -11.57
N MET A 97 2.54 -5.86 -12.74
CA MET A 97 1.76 -6.05 -13.96
C MET A 97 1.45 -7.52 -14.20
N GLY A 98 0.33 -7.78 -14.87
CA GLY A 98 -0.12 -9.10 -15.25
C GLY A 98 -1.64 -9.21 -15.30
N ALA A 99 -2.15 -10.39 -15.56
CA ALA A 99 -3.57 -10.68 -15.59
C ALA A 99 -3.86 -12.10 -15.09
N SER A 100 -5.13 -12.39 -14.85
CA SER A 100 -5.55 -13.74 -14.47
C SER A 100 -5.14 -14.77 -15.53
N LYS A 101 -4.49 -15.86 -15.10
CA LYS A 101 -3.94 -16.94 -15.95
C LYS A 101 -2.78 -16.52 -16.87
N LEU A 102 -2.23 -15.32 -16.71
CA LEU A 102 -1.01 -14.87 -17.37
C LEU A 102 0.06 -14.63 -16.32
N MET A 103 1.34 -14.76 -16.69
CA MET A 103 2.44 -14.46 -15.78
C MET A 103 2.41 -13.00 -15.30
N HIS A 104 2.98 -12.76 -14.14
CA HIS A 104 3.12 -11.42 -13.56
C HIS A 104 4.57 -11.01 -13.56
N THR A 105 4.82 -9.70 -13.67
CA THR A 105 6.15 -9.12 -13.55
C THR A 105 6.12 -7.88 -12.66
N VAL A 106 7.25 -7.54 -12.05
CA VAL A 106 7.40 -6.37 -11.19
C VAL A 106 7.98 -5.21 -11.98
N ILE A 107 7.35 -4.05 -11.91
CA ILE A 107 7.94 -2.79 -12.38
C ILE A 107 8.91 -2.33 -11.29
N SER A 108 10.18 -2.71 -11.41
CA SER A 108 11.19 -2.55 -10.36
C SER A 108 11.31 -1.09 -9.89
N ASP A 109 11.25 -0.12 -10.82
CA ASP A 109 11.37 1.30 -10.50
C ASP A 109 10.19 1.84 -9.68
N GLU A 110 9.04 1.18 -9.74
CA GLU A 110 7.84 1.54 -8.98
C GLU A 110 7.71 0.78 -7.64
N CYS A 111 8.55 -0.25 -7.45
CA CYS A 111 8.49 -1.08 -6.24
C CYS A 111 9.02 -0.32 -5.02
N THR A 112 8.21 -0.25 -3.96
CA THR A 112 8.59 0.42 -2.69
C THR A 112 9.34 -0.51 -1.72
N GLY A 113 9.53 -1.79 -2.07
CA GLY A 113 10.19 -2.77 -1.20
C GLY A 113 9.38 -3.19 0.03
N CYS A 114 8.06 -3.07 -0.01
CA CYS A 114 7.20 -3.37 1.13
C CYS A 114 7.04 -4.86 1.48
N GLY A 115 7.36 -5.78 0.57
CA GLY A 115 7.26 -7.23 0.78
C GLY A 115 5.85 -7.82 0.84
N LEU A 116 4.79 -7.01 0.77
CA LEU A 116 3.40 -7.47 0.94
C LEU A 116 2.92 -8.46 -0.13
N CYS A 117 3.60 -8.55 -1.26
CA CYS A 117 3.29 -9.48 -2.35
C CYS A 117 3.82 -10.90 -2.12
N VAL A 118 4.79 -11.10 -1.22
CA VAL A 118 5.46 -12.39 -0.99
C VAL A 118 4.50 -13.37 -0.32
N THR A 119 4.01 -13.04 0.86
CA THR A 119 3.14 -13.93 1.67
C THR A 119 1.90 -14.47 0.95
N PRO A 120 1.17 -13.71 0.12
CA PRO A 120 -0.03 -14.23 -0.56
C PRO A 120 0.26 -15.05 -1.81
N CYS A 121 1.52 -15.25 -2.19
CA CYS A 121 1.88 -16.07 -3.35
C CYS A 121 1.69 -17.56 -3.02
N PRO A 122 0.78 -18.29 -3.70
CA PRO A 122 0.51 -19.69 -3.35
C PRO A 122 1.56 -20.68 -3.86
N VAL A 123 2.51 -20.21 -4.69
CA VAL A 123 3.58 -21.04 -5.28
C VAL A 123 4.98 -20.50 -4.93
N ASP A 124 5.07 -19.56 -3.99
CA ASP A 124 6.32 -19.00 -3.46
C ASP A 124 7.31 -18.53 -4.55
N CYS A 125 6.80 -17.98 -5.66
CA CYS A 125 7.61 -17.53 -6.78
C CYS A 125 8.06 -16.07 -6.69
N ILE A 126 8.03 -15.46 -5.51
CA ILE A 126 8.37 -14.04 -5.31
C ILE A 126 9.48 -13.90 -4.27
N ASP A 127 10.62 -13.38 -4.71
CA ASP A 127 11.74 -13.09 -3.85
C ASP A 127 11.93 -11.58 -3.65
N MET A 128 12.51 -11.20 -2.50
CA MET A 128 12.95 -9.84 -2.24
C MET A 128 14.46 -9.73 -2.52
N VAL A 129 14.82 -9.08 -3.61
CA VAL A 129 16.20 -8.93 -4.07
C VAL A 129 16.79 -7.63 -3.56
N PRO A 130 17.90 -7.67 -2.79
CA PRO A 130 18.58 -6.47 -2.30
C PRO A 130 19.01 -5.54 -3.44
N VAL A 131 18.88 -4.22 -3.20
CA VAL A 131 19.28 -3.19 -4.16
C VAL A 131 20.18 -2.15 -3.51
N SER A 132 21.02 -1.50 -4.33
CA SER A 132 21.94 -0.47 -3.87
C SER A 132 21.31 0.93 -3.75
N GLN A 133 20.10 1.11 -4.30
CA GLN A 133 19.39 2.39 -4.24
C GLN A 133 19.08 2.77 -2.79
N PRO A 134 19.45 3.98 -2.35
CA PRO A 134 19.24 4.41 -0.97
C PRO A 134 17.78 4.68 -0.63
N PHE A 135 16.95 4.98 -1.63
CA PHE A 135 15.53 5.32 -1.46
C PHE A 135 14.67 4.67 -2.53
N LEU A 136 13.63 3.95 -2.10
CA LEU A 136 12.64 3.30 -2.95
C LEU A 136 11.28 4.00 -2.85
N PRO A 137 10.51 4.01 -3.96
CA PRO A 137 10.84 3.52 -5.30
C PRO A 137 11.93 4.36 -5.97
N SER A 138 12.53 3.86 -7.06
CA SER A 138 13.52 4.64 -7.84
C SER A 138 12.86 5.65 -8.79
N ALA A 139 11.64 5.40 -9.22
CA ALA A 139 10.83 6.35 -9.99
C ALA A 139 10.49 7.62 -9.20
N ARG A 140 10.41 8.77 -9.93
CA ARG A 140 10.20 10.12 -9.35
C ARG A 140 9.11 10.92 -10.07
N ARG A 141 8.36 10.30 -10.98
CA ARG A 141 7.41 10.97 -11.88
C ARG A 141 6.38 11.86 -11.16
N PHE A 142 5.96 11.50 -9.96
CA PHE A 142 4.94 12.20 -9.19
C PHE A 142 5.50 13.01 -8.02
N SER A 143 6.78 13.35 -8.08
CA SER A 143 7.44 14.16 -7.06
C SER A 143 7.72 15.56 -7.55
N THR A 144 7.66 16.52 -6.63
CA THR A 144 8.11 17.90 -6.80
C THR A 144 9.36 18.20 -5.98
N SER A 145 9.75 17.29 -5.09
CA SER A 145 10.93 17.45 -4.22
C SER A 145 12.23 17.24 -4.99
N ALA A 146 13.21 18.11 -4.73
CA ALA A 146 14.58 17.95 -5.22
C ALA A 146 15.38 16.95 -4.39
N GLU A 147 15.00 16.70 -3.13
CA GLU A 147 15.70 15.76 -2.28
C GLU A 147 15.27 14.31 -2.59
N PRO A 148 16.22 13.40 -2.91
CA PRO A 148 15.89 12.03 -3.36
C PRO A 148 15.01 11.23 -2.41
N ARG A 149 15.18 11.40 -1.09
CA ARG A 149 14.38 10.71 -0.07
C ARG A 149 12.92 11.14 -0.12
N PHE A 150 12.68 12.45 -0.10
CA PHE A 150 11.31 12.98 -0.17
C PHE A 150 10.70 12.78 -1.54
N ALA A 151 11.50 12.86 -2.60
CA ALA A 151 11.04 12.55 -3.95
C ALA A 151 10.53 11.10 -4.07
N ALA A 152 11.22 10.14 -3.46
CA ALA A 152 10.77 8.75 -3.40
C ALA A 152 9.45 8.61 -2.63
N ALA A 153 9.37 9.25 -1.44
CA ALA A 153 8.19 9.19 -0.59
C ALA A 153 6.95 9.83 -1.26
N GLU A 154 7.09 11.02 -1.87
CA GLU A 154 6.02 11.71 -2.60
C GLU A 154 5.51 10.86 -3.77
N HIS A 155 6.43 10.26 -4.53
CA HIS A 155 6.05 9.36 -5.63
C HIS A 155 5.27 8.14 -5.12
N ALA A 156 5.78 7.47 -4.08
CA ALA A 156 5.12 6.31 -3.46
C ALA A 156 3.73 6.67 -2.90
N GLN A 157 3.62 7.81 -2.21
CA GLN A 157 2.36 8.31 -1.68
C GLN A 157 1.34 8.56 -2.79
N SER A 158 1.73 9.27 -3.85
CA SER A 158 0.85 9.54 -5.00
C SER A 158 0.33 8.25 -5.65
N ARG A 159 1.18 7.24 -5.79
CA ARG A 159 0.75 5.95 -6.32
C ARG A 159 -0.21 5.23 -5.37
N PHE A 160 0.08 5.22 -4.08
CA PHE A 160 -0.80 4.63 -3.07
C PHE A 160 -2.18 5.30 -3.04
N GLU A 161 -2.25 6.61 -3.11
CA GLU A 161 -3.51 7.37 -3.15
C GLU A 161 -4.32 7.03 -4.40
N ARG A 162 -3.68 6.95 -5.57
CA ARG A 162 -4.33 6.53 -6.83
C ARG A 162 -4.84 5.09 -6.78
N HIS A 163 -4.04 4.17 -6.24
CA HIS A 163 -4.44 2.77 -6.01
C HIS A 163 -5.68 2.71 -5.12
N THR A 164 -5.65 3.42 -3.99
CA THR A 164 -6.75 3.43 -3.02
C THR A 164 -8.03 4.02 -3.62
N ALA A 165 -7.94 5.15 -4.32
CA ALA A 165 -9.07 5.78 -4.98
C ALA A 165 -9.69 4.89 -6.07
N ARG A 166 -8.86 4.22 -6.90
CA ARG A 166 -9.33 3.26 -7.89
C ARG A 166 -10.07 2.11 -7.21
N LYS A 167 -9.48 1.50 -6.20
CA LYS A 167 -10.07 0.38 -5.48
C LYS A 167 -11.41 0.74 -4.84
N GLN A 168 -11.54 1.94 -4.28
CA GLN A 168 -12.81 2.43 -3.74
C GLN A 168 -13.88 2.58 -4.82
N ARG A 169 -13.54 3.12 -6.01
CA ARG A 169 -14.47 3.21 -7.14
C ARG A 169 -14.93 1.82 -7.60
N ASP A 170 -13.98 0.91 -7.83
CA ASP A 170 -14.27 -0.44 -8.31
C ASP A 170 -15.18 -1.21 -7.32
N ASP A 171 -14.96 -1.03 -6.02
CA ASP A 171 -15.78 -1.64 -4.97
C ASP A 171 -17.19 -1.01 -4.92
N ALA A 172 -17.30 0.31 -5.11
CA ALA A 172 -18.59 1.00 -5.17
C ALA A 172 -19.40 0.56 -6.41
N GLU A 173 -18.79 0.51 -7.58
CA GLU A 173 -19.40 0.04 -8.83
C GLU A 173 -19.88 -1.40 -8.71
N ARG A 174 -19.05 -2.28 -8.14
CA ARG A 174 -19.41 -3.69 -7.90
C ARG A 174 -20.61 -3.82 -6.96
N LYS A 175 -20.63 -3.07 -5.86
CA LYS A 175 -21.77 -3.05 -4.92
C LYS A 175 -23.04 -2.55 -5.60
N ALA A 176 -22.96 -1.50 -6.40
CA ALA A 176 -24.10 -0.97 -7.15
C ALA A 176 -24.65 -2.00 -8.14
N LEU A 177 -23.77 -2.68 -8.89
CA LEU A 177 -24.17 -3.72 -9.84
C LEU A 177 -24.85 -4.92 -9.15
N LEU A 178 -24.32 -5.35 -8.00
CA LEU A 178 -24.93 -6.44 -7.21
C LEU A 178 -26.32 -6.03 -6.71
N ALA A 179 -26.48 -4.83 -6.17
CA ALA A 179 -27.78 -4.32 -5.72
C ALA A 179 -28.82 -4.25 -6.86
N GLN A 180 -28.41 -3.81 -8.05
CA GLN A 180 -29.26 -3.82 -9.24
C GLN A 180 -29.72 -5.23 -9.64
N ARG A 181 -28.79 -6.20 -9.62
CA ARG A 181 -29.11 -7.61 -9.92
C ARG A 181 -30.09 -8.19 -8.91
N GLU A 182 -29.87 -7.94 -7.62
CA GLU A 182 -30.77 -8.38 -6.56
C GLU A 182 -32.17 -7.77 -6.70
N ALA A 183 -32.26 -6.47 -6.98
CA ALA A 183 -33.52 -5.79 -7.22
C ALA A 183 -34.28 -6.38 -8.45
N ALA A 184 -33.56 -6.65 -9.54
CA ALA A 184 -34.12 -7.27 -10.72
C ALA A 184 -34.66 -8.69 -10.47
N VAL A 185 -33.95 -9.49 -9.66
CA VAL A 185 -34.38 -10.84 -9.25
C VAL A 185 -35.67 -10.74 -8.40
N LYS A 186 -35.69 -9.87 -7.40
CA LYS A 186 -36.86 -9.64 -6.54
C LYS A 186 -38.08 -9.19 -7.35
N ALA A 187 -37.87 -8.27 -8.30
CA ALA A 187 -38.97 -7.82 -9.19
C ALA A 187 -39.55 -8.95 -10.07
N LYS A 188 -38.67 -9.80 -10.62
CA LYS A 188 -39.12 -10.99 -11.38
C LYS A 188 -39.90 -11.98 -10.52
N GLN A 189 -39.41 -12.26 -9.30
CA GLN A 189 -40.13 -13.14 -8.37
C GLN A 189 -41.47 -12.59 -7.96
N ALA A 190 -41.57 -11.29 -7.68
CA ALA A 190 -42.86 -10.64 -7.37
C ALA A 190 -43.83 -10.70 -8.54
N ALA A 191 -43.40 -10.44 -9.78
CA ALA A 191 -44.23 -10.56 -10.97
C ALA A 191 -44.74 -12.00 -11.21
N GLN A 192 -43.87 -13.00 -10.99
CA GLN A 192 -44.27 -14.41 -11.10
C GLN A 192 -45.31 -14.81 -10.03
N ALA A 193 -45.12 -14.37 -8.80
CA ALA A 193 -46.07 -14.64 -7.71
C ALA A 193 -47.45 -14.01 -8.01
N GLN A 194 -47.47 -12.77 -8.51
CA GLN A 194 -48.71 -12.10 -8.91
C GLN A 194 -49.42 -12.82 -10.07
N ALA A 195 -48.67 -13.30 -11.07
CA ALA A 195 -49.23 -14.07 -12.17
C ALA A 195 -49.84 -15.41 -11.74
N GLN A 196 -49.25 -16.08 -10.73
CA GLN A 196 -49.78 -17.33 -10.17
C GLN A 196 -51.05 -17.14 -9.33
N ILE A 197 -51.26 -15.97 -8.73
CA ILE A 197 -52.47 -15.66 -7.95
C ILE A 197 -53.64 -15.28 -8.90
N ALA A 198 -53.34 -14.76 -10.10
CA ALA A 198 -54.33 -14.33 -11.08
C ALA A 198 -54.82 -15.44 -12.02
N ALA A 199 -54.21 -16.62 -11.98
CA ALA A 199 -54.55 -17.80 -12.77
C ALA A 199 -55.41 -18.79 -11.96
#